data_375132e80b8a502d7aabb3b5e2399e8d
#
_entry.id   375132e80b8a502d7aabb3b5e2399e8d
#
_cell.length_a   1.000
_cell.length_b   1.000
_cell.length_c   1.000
_cell.angle_alpha   90.00
_cell.angle_beta   90.00
_cell.angle_gamma   90.00
#
_symmetry.space_group_name_H-M   'P 1'
#
loop_
_entity.id
_entity.type
_entity.pdbx_description
1 polymer ?
#
loop_
_entity_poly.entity_id
_entity_poly.type
_entity_poly.pdbx_seq_one_letter_code
_entity_poly.pdbx_strand_id
1 'polypeptide(L)'
;MKNNFISKALSFFLFSLIFLRTNAQDTKPDTVRIGIYITSIHDIDFKQKEYSVNFWIWLKYKNKDFDFYNNLEIPQAKNVTKSFVTIDSSNGMINMQMKLQCVMKDSWRISNFPFDRQSLRIAFENSQYDSRSMVFVADTVGQHYDSRFTLRGWTIDSCLLSTGIKMYETGFGDEELAKPHTEYSSFRIRLVVSREASGLFWKMFLGMYLAFLISYVCFYIHADGMDSRFGLTVGALFAVIGNKYIIDSALPESSSFTLVDLLHGVTLFFIFTTIAANAYSLNLIKKNKAAKAYKFDVTASMVVLILYIVSNVWFIWQASEGN
;
A
#
# COMPACT_ATOMS: atom_id res chain seq x y z
N MET A 1 -50.07 -43.65 51.32
CA MET A 1 -50.14 -43.69 49.87
C MET A 1 -49.85 -42.33 49.15
N LYS A 2 -49.63 -41.21 49.86
CA LYS A 2 -49.38 -39.90 49.21
C LYS A 2 -47.88 -39.62 48.83
N ASN A 3 -46.92 -40.30 49.49
CA ASN A 3 -45.50 -39.97 49.23
C ASN A 3 -44.90 -40.61 47.96
N ASN A 4 -45.51 -41.69 47.43
CA ASN A 4 -45.01 -42.35 46.22
C ASN A 4 -45.42 -41.63 44.90
N PHE A 5 -46.43 -40.76 44.95
CA PHE A 5 -46.87 -40.05 43.76
C PHE A 5 -45.99 -38.81 43.47
N ILE A 6 -45.58 -38.11 44.51
CA ILE A 6 -44.68 -36.93 44.40
C ILE A 6 -43.28 -37.35 43.95
N SER A 7 -42.77 -38.50 44.46
CA SER A 7 -41.46 -39.03 44.01
C SER A 7 -41.44 -39.44 42.54
N LYS A 8 -42.55 -40.09 42.05
CA LYS A 8 -42.67 -40.46 40.63
C LYS A 8 -42.88 -39.28 39.71
N ALA A 9 -43.60 -38.24 40.15
CA ALA A 9 -43.77 -37.01 39.41
C ALA A 9 -42.47 -36.22 39.30
N LEU A 10 -41.67 -36.18 40.40
CA LEU A 10 -40.37 -35.49 40.41
C LEU A 10 -39.33 -36.22 39.53
N SER A 11 -39.33 -37.60 39.55
CA SER A 11 -38.48 -38.39 38.65
C SER A 11 -38.84 -38.20 37.15
N PHE A 12 -40.14 -38.08 36.84
CA PHE A 12 -40.57 -37.88 35.46
C PHE A 12 -40.25 -36.44 34.97
N PHE A 13 -40.30 -35.47 35.87
CA PHE A 13 -39.91 -34.10 35.55
C PHE A 13 -38.38 -33.91 35.39
N LEU A 14 -37.58 -34.63 36.23
CA LEU A 14 -36.12 -34.68 36.05
C LEU A 14 -35.73 -35.41 34.77
N PHE A 15 -36.48 -36.50 34.40
CA PHE A 15 -36.18 -37.22 33.16
C PHE A 15 -36.56 -36.43 31.90
N SER A 16 -37.61 -35.61 31.95
CA SER A 16 -37.98 -34.70 30.84
C SER A 16 -37.00 -33.55 30.66
N LEU A 17 -36.35 -33.06 31.72
CA LEU A 17 -35.32 -32.02 31.65
C LEU A 17 -33.99 -32.52 31.05
N ILE A 18 -33.71 -33.81 31.06
CA ILE A 18 -32.52 -34.43 30.47
C ILE A 18 -32.67 -34.53 28.93
N PHE A 19 -33.88 -34.66 28.42
CA PHE A 19 -34.17 -34.70 26.97
C PHE A 19 -34.20 -33.35 26.25
N LEU A 20 -34.14 -32.23 26.99
CA LEU A 20 -34.05 -30.86 26.42
C LEU A 20 -32.62 -30.37 26.23
N ARG A 21 -31.64 -31.26 26.34
CA ARG A 21 -30.35 -30.95 25.65
C ARG A 21 -30.63 -31.09 24.15
N THR A 22 -31.07 -30.03 23.54
CA THR A 22 -30.94 -29.82 22.10
C THR A 22 -29.44 -30.00 21.79
N ASN A 23 -29.11 -31.13 21.16
CA ASN A 23 -27.84 -31.23 20.47
C ASN A 23 -27.81 -30.07 19.47
N ALA A 24 -27.17 -28.97 19.83
CA ALA A 24 -26.61 -28.10 18.85
C ALA A 24 -25.60 -28.97 18.11
N GLN A 25 -26.04 -29.53 17.01
CA GLN A 25 -25.21 -30.32 16.13
C GLN A 25 -24.19 -29.29 15.63
N ASP A 26 -22.96 -29.43 16.11
CA ASP A 26 -21.80 -28.68 15.60
C ASP A 26 -21.60 -29.16 14.14
N THR A 27 -22.44 -28.67 13.26
CA THR A 27 -22.37 -28.96 11.84
C THR A 27 -21.07 -28.30 11.34
N LYS A 28 -20.12 -29.12 10.91
CA LYS A 28 -18.91 -28.59 10.27
C LYS A 28 -19.31 -27.63 9.17
N PRO A 29 -18.67 -26.46 9.08
CA PRO A 29 -18.95 -25.50 8.02
C PRO A 29 -18.75 -26.13 6.64
N ASP A 30 -19.57 -25.76 5.70
CA ASP A 30 -19.41 -26.17 4.32
C ASP A 30 -18.11 -25.61 3.74
N THR A 31 -17.37 -26.48 3.05
CA THR A 31 -16.07 -26.10 2.47
C THR A 31 -16.23 -25.69 1.03
N VAL A 32 -15.77 -24.50 0.71
CA VAL A 32 -15.72 -23.93 -0.64
C VAL A 32 -14.27 -23.78 -1.08
N ARG A 33 -13.85 -24.58 -2.07
CA ARG A 33 -12.53 -24.42 -2.66
C ARG A 33 -12.57 -23.26 -3.66
N ILE A 34 -11.69 -22.28 -3.44
CA ILE A 34 -11.63 -21.05 -4.24
C ILE A 34 -10.23 -20.86 -4.80
N GLY A 35 -10.15 -20.46 -6.07
CA GLY A 35 -8.88 -20.11 -6.72
C GLY A 35 -9.04 -18.90 -7.62
N ILE A 36 -7.91 -18.29 -7.97
CA ILE A 36 -7.83 -17.07 -8.78
C ILE A 36 -6.74 -17.17 -9.83
N TYR A 37 -6.98 -16.52 -10.97
CA TYR A 37 -5.97 -16.28 -12.01
C TYR A 37 -6.03 -14.84 -12.49
N ILE A 38 -5.06 -14.03 -12.08
CA ILE A 38 -4.96 -12.61 -12.45
C ILE A 38 -4.47 -12.51 -13.90
N THR A 39 -5.26 -11.86 -14.74
CA THR A 39 -4.95 -11.70 -16.17
C THR A 39 -4.27 -10.37 -16.48
N SER A 40 -4.55 -9.33 -15.72
CA SER A 40 -3.89 -8.03 -15.86
C SER A 40 -4.09 -7.15 -14.62
N ILE A 41 -3.11 -6.27 -14.37
CA ILE A 41 -3.18 -5.17 -13.42
C ILE A 41 -2.77 -3.92 -14.18
N HIS A 42 -3.51 -2.85 -14.04
CA HIS A 42 -3.27 -1.58 -14.72
C HIS A 42 -3.81 -0.40 -13.92
N ASP A 43 -3.56 0.83 -14.39
CA ASP A 43 -4.07 2.07 -13.81
C ASP A 43 -3.75 2.21 -12.31
N ILE A 44 -2.49 1.92 -11.93
CA ILE A 44 -2.05 2.17 -10.56
C ILE A 44 -1.97 3.68 -10.35
N ASP A 45 -2.94 4.22 -9.64
CA ASP A 45 -3.05 5.64 -9.31
C ASP A 45 -2.74 5.87 -7.83
N PHE A 46 -1.59 6.49 -7.58
CA PHE A 46 -1.15 6.81 -6.21
C PHE A 46 -2.02 7.88 -5.57
N LYS A 47 -2.42 8.89 -6.33
CA LYS A 47 -3.21 10.02 -5.83
C LYS A 47 -4.62 9.58 -5.43
N GLN A 48 -5.27 8.78 -6.28
CA GLN A 48 -6.61 8.24 -6.00
C GLN A 48 -6.58 7.05 -5.04
N LYS A 49 -5.41 6.52 -4.71
CA LYS A 49 -5.20 5.33 -3.87
C LYS A 49 -5.95 4.12 -4.42
N GLU A 50 -5.85 3.90 -5.74
CA GLU A 50 -6.56 2.80 -6.41
C GLU A 50 -5.73 2.15 -7.52
N TYR A 51 -6.13 0.93 -7.91
CA TYR A 51 -5.62 0.22 -9.06
C TYR A 51 -6.72 -0.64 -9.69
N SER A 52 -6.61 -0.90 -10.98
CA SER A 52 -7.53 -1.78 -11.72
C SER A 52 -6.93 -3.18 -11.84
N VAL A 53 -7.76 -4.21 -11.64
CA VAL A 53 -7.35 -5.60 -11.79
C VAL A 53 -8.41 -6.42 -12.51
N ASN A 54 -7.98 -7.27 -13.45
CA ASN A 54 -8.82 -8.25 -14.14
C ASN A 54 -8.35 -9.65 -13.77
N PHE A 55 -9.28 -10.53 -13.43
CA PHE A 55 -8.96 -11.89 -13.04
C PHE A 55 -10.13 -12.86 -13.30
N TRP A 56 -9.80 -14.13 -13.43
CA TRP A 56 -10.72 -15.22 -13.31
C TRP A 56 -10.74 -15.72 -11.88
N ILE A 57 -11.93 -16.10 -11.38
CA ILE A 57 -12.13 -16.79 -10.13
C ILE A 57 -12.93 -18.05 -10.38
N TRP A 58 -12.61 -19.12 -9.65
CA TRP A 58 -13.42 -20.34 -9.64
C TRP A 58 -13.71 -20.77 -8.21
N LEU A 59 -14.92 -21.33 -8.03
CA LEU A 59 -15.41 -21.84 -6.76
C LEU A 59 -15.95 -23.26 -6.97
N LYS A 60 -15.53 -24.17 -6.10
CA LYS A 60 -16.00 -25.57 -6.09
C LYS A 60 -16.64 -25.86 -4.75
N TYR A 61 -17.91 -26.26 -4.75
CA TYR A 61 -18.71 -26.45 -3.56
C TYR A 61 -19.81 -27.49 -3.78
N LYS A 62 -20.46 -27.96 -2.68
CA LYS A 62 -21.54 -28.95 -2.74
C LYS A 62 -22.91 -28.36 -2.45
N ASN A 63 -22.98 -27.39 -1.56
CA ASN A 63 -24.23 -26.81 -1.10
C ASN A 63 -24.88 -25.98 -2.22
N LYS A 64 -26.07 -26.37 -2.63
CA LYS A 64 -26.82 -25.73 -3.72
C LYS A 64 -27.42 -24.37 -3.33
N ASP A 65 -27.50 -24.09 -2.01
CA ASP A 65 -28.06 -22.84 -1.50
C ASP A 65 -27.07 -21.67 -1.60
N PHE A 66 -25.80 -21.96 -1.93
CA PHE A 66 -24.78 -20.92 -2.10
C PHE A 66 -24.93 -20.19 -3.44
N ASP A 67 -25.21 -18.89 -3.38
CA ASP A 67 -25.25 -17.99 -4.53
C ASP A 67 -24.03 -17.05 -4.53
N PHE A 68 -22.92 -17.52 -5.06
CA PHE A 68 -21.70 -16.69 -5.15
C PHE A 68 -21.80 -15.63 -6.25
N TYR A 69 -22.72 -15.72 -7.18
CA TYR A 69 -22.91 -14.65 -8.15
C TYR A 69 -23.39 -13.36 -7.47
N ASN A 70 -24.34 -13.47 -6.56
CA ASN A 70 -24.90 -12.32 -5.86
C ASN A 70 -24.15 -12.00 -4.55
N ASN A 71 -23.67 -13.02 -3.81
CA ASN A 71 -23.21 -12.89 -2.44
C ASN A 71 -21.67 -12.92 -2.28
N LEU A 72 -20.90 -13.06 -3.38
CA LEU A 72 -19.45 -12.92 -3.31
C LEU A 72 -19.08 -11.43 -3.25
N GLU A 73 -18.48 -11.05 -2.15
CA GLU A 73 -18.05 -9.69 -1.84
C GLU A 73 -16.53 -9.53 -1.97
N ILE A 74 -16.11 -8.35 -2.40
CA ILE A 74 -14.70 -7.92 -2.44
C ILE A 74 -14.62 -6.61 -1.66
N PRO A 75 -14.38 -6.65 -0.33
CA PRO A 75 -14.55 -5.49 0.56
C PRO A 75 -13.72 -4.26 0.19
N GLN A 76 -12.54 -4.45 -0.44
CA GLN A 76 -11.70 -3.33 -0.85
C GLN A 76 -12.04 -2.78 -2.24
N ALA A 77 -12.98 -3.37 -2.96
CA ALA A 77 -13.31 -2.90 -4.30
C ALA A 77 -14.23 -1.67 -4.25
N LYS A 78 -13.86 -0.65 -5.02
CA LYS A 78 -14.71 0.50 -5.31
C LYS A 78 -15.79 0.14 -6.33
N ASN A 79 -15.42 -0.64 -7.34
CA ASN A 79 -16.30 -1.14 -8.38
C ASN A 79 -15.96 -2.59 -8.71
N VAL A 80 -17.00 -3.40 -8.95
CA VAL A 80 -16.87 -4.80 -9.37
C VAL A 80 -17.78 -5.03 -10.56
N THR A 81 -17.21 -5.49 -11.68
CA THR A 81 -17.98 -5.92 -12.86
C THR A 81 -17.77 -7.42 -13.04
N LYS A 82 -18.85 -8.18 -13.01
CA LYS A 82 -18.88 -9.64 -13.20
C LYS A 82 -19.25 -9.96 -14.65
N SER A 83 -18.54 -10.88 -15.29
CA SER A 83 -18.77 -11.29 -16.68
C SER A 83 -18.37 -12.74 -16.90
N PHE A 84 -18.80 -13.33 -17.99
CA PHE A 84 -18.45 -14.70 -18.42
C PHE A 84 -18.68 -15.75 -17.31
N VAL A 85 -19.88 -15.71 -16.71
CA VAL A 85 -20.24 -16.64 -15.64
C VAL A 85 -20.61 -17.99 -16.22
N THR A 86 -19.97 -19.05 -15.75
CA THR A 86 -20.29 -20.45 -16.10
C THR A 86 -20.50 -21.24 -14.82
N ILE A 87 -21.56 -22.02 -14.76
CA ILE A 87 -21.87 -22.92 -13.66
C ILE A 87 -22.08 -24.31 -14.23
N ASP A 88 -21.26 -25.26 -13.79
CA ASP A 88 -21.36 -26.67 -14.16
C ASP A 88 -21.54 -27.51 -12.89
N SER A 89 -22.31 -28.59 -13.00
CA SER A 89 -22.58 -29.49 -11.90
C SER A 89 -22.23 -30.93 -12.31
N SER A 90 -21.23 -31.48 -11.68
CA SER A 90 -20.75 -32.84 -11.93
C SER A 90 -20.47 -33.57 -10.63
N ASN A 91 -20.93 -34.83 -10.52
CA ASN A 91 -20.70 -35.69 -9.34
C ASN A 91 -21.11 -35.07 -8.01
N GLY A 92 -22.18 -34.27 -7.98
CA GLY A 92 -22.66 -33.59 -6.78
C GLY A 92 -21.79 -32.40 -6.32
N MET A 93 -20.82 -31.98 -7.14
CA MET A 93 -20.03 -30.77 -6.97
C MET A 93 -20.49 -29.70 -7.95
N ILE A 94 -20.62 -28.49 -7.50
CA ILE A 94 -20.88 -27.30 -8.32
C ILE A 94 -19.52 -26.64 -8.57
N ASN A 95 -19.25 -26.35 -9.84
CA ASN A 95 -18.05 -25.67 -10.28
C ASN A 95 -18.47 -24.37 -10.97
N MET A 96 -18.27 -23.25 -10.29
CA MET A 96 -18.58 -21.93 -10.81
C MET A 96 -17.32 -21.22 -11.21
N GLN A 97 -17.32 -20.60 -12.38
CA GLN A 97 -16.23 -19.75 -12.87
C GLN A 97 -16.80 -18.42 -13.32
N MET A 98 -16.09 -17.33 -13.05
CA MET A 98 -16.46 -16.02 -13.55
C MET A 98 -15.21 -15.14 -13.75
N LYS A 99 -15.31 -14.20 -14.68
CA LYS A 99 -14.32 -13.15 -14.88
C LYS A 99 -14.78 -11.89 -14.16
N LEU A 100 -13.88 -11.30 -13.38
CA LEU A 100 -14.14 -10.04 -12.69
C LEU A 100 -13.16 -8.97 -13.16
N GLN A 101 -13.70 -7.77 -13.26
CA GLN A 101 -12.93 -6.54 -13.40
C GLN A 101 -13.23 -5.66 -12.19
N CYS A 102 -12.19 -5.29 -11.44
CA CYS A 102 -12.33 -4.55 -10.19
C CYS A 102 -11.45 -3.31 -10.19
N VAL A 103 -11.98 -2.22 -9.63
CA VAL A 103 -11.18 -1.07 -9.19
C VAL A 103 -11.01 -1.21 -7.69
N MET A 104 -9.78 -1.47 -7.26
CA MET A 104 -9.45 -1.74 -5.87
C MET A 104 -8.95 -0.48 -5.18
N LYS A 105 -9.33 -0.27 -3.92
CA LYS A 105 -8.76 0.74 -3.02
C LYS A 105 -7.67 0.11 -2.18
N ASP A 106 -6.50 0.76 -2.11
CA ASP A 106 -5.43 0.34 -1.22
C ASP A 106 -4.68 1.55 -0.66
N SER A 107 -3.88 1.33 0.38
CA SER A 107 -3.05 2.35 0.99
C SER A 107 -1.60 2.18 0.52
N TRP A 108 -1.06 3.20 -0.14
CA TRP A 108 0.30 3.19 -0.65
C TRP A 108 1.31 3.59 0.42
N ARG A 109 2.42 2.88 0.49
CA ARG A 109 3.59 3.26 1.31
C ARG A 109 4.55 4.05 0.45
N ILE A 110 4.62 5.37 0.68
CA ILE A 110 5.44 6.27 -0.13
C ILE A 110 6.67 6.83 0.61
N SER A 111 6.98 6.34 1.81
CA SER A 111 8.13 6.81 2.60
C SER A 111 9.44 6.77 1.81
N ASN A 112 9.67 5.68 1.07
CA ASN A 112 10.89 5.44 0.30
C ASN A 112 10.73 5.73 -1.21
N PHE A 113 9.62 6.35 -1.62
CA PHE A 113 9.37 6.65 -3.03
C PHE A 113 10.55 7.41 -3.66
N PRO A 114 11.07 7.00 -4.85
CA PRO A 114 10.54 6.00 -5.78
C PRO A 114 11.11 4.57 -5.59
N PHE A 115 11.83 4.27 -4.53
CA PHE A 115 12.36 2.94 -4.20
C PHE A 115 11.34 2.08 -3.44
N ASP A 116 10.05 2.34 -3.62
CA ASP A 116 8.97 1.76 -2.85
C ASP A 116 8.58 0.36 -3.32
N ARG A 117 8.18 -0.46 -2.36
CA ARG A 117 7.58 -1.77 -2.55
C ARG A 117 6.13 -1.71 -2.09
N GLN A 118 5.20 -2.20 -2.91
CA GLN A 118 3.77 -2.15 -2.63
C GLN A 118 3.17 -3.56 -2.50
N SER A 119 2.09 -3.65 -1.73
CA SER A 119 1.31 -4.88 -1.61
C SER A 119 -0.09 -4.64 -2.16
N LEU A 120 -0.38 -5.18 -3.33
CA LEU A 120 -1.72 -5.16 -3.90
C LEU A 120 -2.53 -6.29 -3.27
N ARG A 121 -3.66 -5.96 -2.62
CA ARG A 121 -4.45 -6.91 -1.83
C ARG A 121 -5.83 -7.05 -2.42
N ILE A 122 -6.27 -8.30 -2.56
CA ILE A 122 -7.64 -8.65 -2.95
C ILE A 122 -8.14 -9.63 -1.90
N ALA A 123 -9.28 -9.35 -1.31
CA ALA A 123 -9.95 -10.26 -0.37
C ALA A 123 -11.34 -10.60 -0.88
N PHE A 124 -11.74 -11.85 -0.68
CA PHE A 124 -13.08 -12.34 -1.00
C PHE A 124 -13.75 -12.83 0.27
N GLU A 125 -14.98 -12.44 0.46
CA GLU A 125 -15.84 -12.85 1.57
C GLU A 125 -17.23 -13.22 1.03
N ASN A 126 -18.03 -13.92 1.81
CA ASN A 126 -19.42 -14.15 1.47
C ASN A 126 -20.26 -13.25 2.38
N SER A 127 -21.17 -12.45 1.80
CA SER A 127 -21.98 -11.49 2.56
C SER A 127 -23.14 -12.13 3.32
N GLN A 128 -23.48 -13.40 3.01
CA GLN A 128 -24.64 -14.09 3.57
C GLN A 128 -24.28 -15.11 4.64
N TYR A 129 -23.16 -15.83 4.47
CA TYR A 129 -22.80 -16.97 5.33
C TYR A 129 -21.56 -16.65 6.18
N ASP A 130 -21.71 -16.81 7.48
CA ASP A 130 -20.63 -16.65 8.45
C ASP A 130 -19.63 -17.83 8.41
N SER A 131 -18.56 -17.76 9.21
CA SER A 131 -17.50 -18.79 9.27
C SER A 131 -17.98 -20.11 9.90
N ARG A 132 -19.11 -20.13 10.61
CA ARG A 132 -19.74 -21.35 11.15
C ARG A 132 -20.50 -22.12 10.08
N SER A 133 -20.96 -21.40 9.06
CA SER A 133 -21.76 -21.97 7.97
C SER A 133 -20.88 -22.33 6.76
N MET A 134 -19.87 -21.52 6.43
CA MET A 134 -19.06 -21.65 5.23
C MET A 134 -17.61 -21.24 5.46
N VAL A 135 -16.67 -22.04 4.95
CA VAL A 135 -15.23 -21.73 4.98
C VAL A 135 -14.61 -21.84 3.59
N PHE A 136 -13.77 -20.88 3.23
CA PHE A 136 -12.94 -20.93 2.03
C PHE A 136 -11.68 -21.77 2.27
N VAL A 137 -11.34 -22.58 1.27
CA VAL A 137 -10.07 -23.28 1.17
C VAL A 137 -9.40 -22.90 -0.13
N ALA A 138 -8.18 -22.40 -0.07
CA ALA A 138 -7.46 -21.97 -1.25
C ALA A 138 -7.13 -23.14 -2.19
N ASP A 139 -7.39 -22.96 -3.47
CA ASP A 139 -6.85 -23.80 -4.53
C ASP A 139 -5.47 -23.25 -4.89
N THR A 140 -4.43 -23.94 -4.43
CA THR A 140 -3.03 -23.51 -4.61
C THR A 140 -2.35 -24.19 -5.79
N VAL A 141 -3.12 -24.94 -6.60
CA VAL A 141 -2.56 -25.68 -7.74
C VAL A 141 -2.42 -24.76 -8.95
N GLY A 142 -1.21 -24.73 -9.53
CA GLY A 142 -0.92 -23.98 -10.74
C GLY A 142 -0.47 -22.53 -10.50
N GLN A 143 -0.48 -21.75 -11.57
CA GLN A 143 -0.14 -20.34 -11.54
C GLN A 143 -1.37 -19.50 -11.19
N HIS A 144 -1.18 -18.42 -10.44
CA HIS A 144 -2.26 -17.54 -9.97
C HIS A 144 -2.27 -16.18 -10.66
N TYR A 145 -1.33 -15.96 -11.56
CA TYR A 145 -1.30 -14.79 -12.44
C TYR A 145 -0.63 -15.14 -13.78
N ASP A 146 -0.97 -14.41 -14.82
CA ASP A 146 -0.36 -14.55 -16.14
C ASP A 146 1.01 -13.87 -16.14
N SER A 147 2.08 -14.66 -16.21
CA SER A 147 3.46 -14.15 -16.25
C SER A 147 3.79 -13.30 -17.49
N ARG A 148 2.92 -13.31 -18.49
CA ARG A 148 3.10 -12.56 -19.75
C ARG A 148 2.61 -11.12 -19.65
N PHE A 149 1.75 -10.77 -18.66
CA PHE A 149 1.39 -9.38 -18.51
C PHE A 149 2.54 -8.59 -17.88
N THR A 150 2.84 -7.44 -18.45
CA THR A 150 3.86 -6.54 -17.94
C THR A 150 3.20 -5.42 -17.16
N LEU A 151 3.57 -5.26 -15.92
CA LEU A 151 3.18 -4.12 -15.10
C LEU A 151 4.22 -3.01 -15.30
N ARG A 152 3.93 -2.04 -16.20
CA ARG A 152 4.91 -1.00 -16.57
C ARG A 152 5.46 -0.26 -15.35
N GLY A 153 6.80 -0.27 -15.22
CA GLY A 153 7.50 0.38 -14.10
C GLY A 153 7.48 -0.39 -12.80
N TRP A 154 7.04 -1.67 -12.83
CA TRP A 154 6.98 -2.54 -11.67
C TRP A 154 7.40 -3.96 -12.00
N THR A 155 8.03 -4.60 -11.03
CA THR A 155 8.35 -6.02 -11.03
C THR A 155 7.50 -6.75 -10.00
N ILE A 156 6.95 -7.91 -10.36
CA ILE A 156 6.22 -8.76 -9.41
C ILE A 156 7.24 -9.61 -8.64
N ASP A 157 7.33 -9.41 -7.34
CA ASP A 157 8.25 -10.16 -6.47
C ASP A 157 7.63 -11.48 -6.01
N SER A 158 6.37 -11.45 -5.60
CA SER A 158 5.67 -12.64 -5.12
C SER A 158 4.15 -12.51 -5.20
N CYS A 159 3.48 -13.65 -5.30
CA CYS A 159 2.03 -13.78 -5.20
C CYS A 159 1.71 -14.79 -4.09
N LEU A 160 1.06 -14.34 -3.03
CA LEU A 160 0.74 -15.12 -1.86
C LEU A 160 -0.78 -15.30 -1.73
N LEU A 161 -1.21 -16.55 -1.59
CA LEU A 161 -2.61 -16.89 -1.31
C LEU A 161 -2.74 -17.35 0.13
N SER A 162 -3.79 -16.91 0.80
CA SER A 162 -4.10 -17.33 2.15
C SER A 162 -5.60 -17.36 2.38
N THR A 163 -6.02 -18.20 3.30
CA THR A 163 -7.38 -18.20 3.84
C THR A 163 -7.33 -17.91 5.32
N GLY A 164 -8.39 -17.37 5.85
CA GLY A 164 -8.49 -17.08 7.28
C GLY A 164 -9.87 -16.56 7.64
N ILE A 165 -10.05 -16.25 8.90
CA ILE A 165 -11.28 -15.66 9.43
C ILE A 165 -11.08 -14.15 9.55
N LYS A 166 -12.04 -13.39 9.05
CA LYS A 166 -12.14 -11.95 9.24
C LYS A 166 -13.16 -11.68 10.33
N MET A 167 -12.72 -11.00 11.37
CA MET A 167 -13.55 -10.58 12.50
C MET A 167 -14.08 -9.17 12.27
N TYR A 168 -15.35 -8.98 12.54
CA TYR A 168 -16.01 -7.68 12.56
C TYR A 168 -16.58 -7.45 13.96
N GLU A 169 -16.27 -6.30 14.55
CA GLU A 169 -16.78 -5.88 15.87
C GLU A 169 -18.19 -5.28 15.75
N THR A 170 -19.06 -5.96 15.02
CA THR A 170 -20.47 -5.58 14.79
C THR A 170 -21.32 -6.83 14.56
N GLY A 171 -22.58 -6.77 14.94
CA GLY A 171 -23.57 -7.81 14.66
C GLY A 171 -24.33 -7.59 13.34
N PHE A 172 -24.01 -6.54 12.57
CA PHE A 172 -24.72 -6.16 11.36
C PHE A 172 -26.25 -6.07 11.51
N GLY A 173 -26.72 -5.70 12.71
CA GLY A 173 -28.15 -5.58 13.04
C GLY A 173 -28.79 -6.85 13.60
N ASP A 174 -28.01 -7.90 13.87
CA ASP A 174 -28.51 -9.09 14.57
C ASP A 174 -28.61 -8.78 16.08
N GLU A 175 -29.83 -8.67 16.58
CA GLU A 175 -30.16 -8.39 17.98
C GLU A 175 -30.01 -9.60 18.90
N GLU A 176 -29.92 -10.81 18.35
CA GLU A 176 -29.76 -12.05 19.13
C GLU A 176 -28.32 -12.28 19.60
N LEU A 177 -27.35 -11.56 19.03
CA LEU A 177 -25.95 -11.67 19.41
C LEU A 177 -25.69 -10.99 20.76
N ALA A 178 -25.30 -11.77 21.76
CA ALA A 178 -24.95 -11.27 23.10
C ALA A 178 -23.77 -10.28 23.12
N LYS A 179 -22.92 -10.32 22.07
CA LYS A 179 -21.84 -9.36 21.80
C LYS A 179 -21.84 -9.04 20.31
N PRO A 180 -21.62 -7.77 19.90
CA PRO A 180 -21.53 -7.39 18.49
C PRO A 180 -20.24 -7.94 17.89
N HIS A 181 -20.28 -9.19 17.42
CA HIS A 181 -19.12 -9.90 16.91
C HIS A 181 -19.58 -10.91 15.85
N THR A 182 -19.08 -10.73 14.64
CA THR A 182 -19.33 -11.67 13.53
C THR A 182 -18.02 -12.06 12.86
N GLU A 183 -17.97 -13.29 12.36
CA GLU A 183 -16.79 -13.88 11.76
C GLU A 183 -17.12 -14.41 10.37
N TYR A 184 -16.37 -13.96 9.36
CA TYR A 184 -16.52 -14.41 7.98
C TYR A 184 -15.26 -15.10 7.49
N SER A 185 -15.42 -16.16 6.71
CA SER A 185 -14.28 -16.77 6.03
C SER A 185 -13.81 -15.87 4.90
N SER A 186 -12.51 -15.60 4.84
CA SER A 186 -11.90 -14.70 3.85
C SER A 186 -10.80 -15.41 3.09
N PHE A 187 -10.85 -15.39 1.76
CA PHE A 187 -9.76 -15.79 0.86
C PHE A 187 -9.02 -14.54 0.42
N ARG A 188 -7.70 -14.51 0.61
CA ARG A 188 -6.87 -13.32 0.44
C ARG A 188 -5.72 -13.59 -0.51
N ILE A 189 -5.54 -12.66 -1.42
CA ILE A 189 -4.40 -12.62 -2.34
C ILE A 189 -3.58 -11.39 -2.02
N ARG A 190 -2.27 -11.55 -1.93
CA ARG A 190 -1.30 -10.47 -1.80
C ARG A 190 -0.27 -10.58 -2.91
N LEU A 191 -0.29 -9.62 -3.82
CA LEU A 191 0.74 -9.47 -4.84
C LEU A 191 1.72 -8.41 -4.38
N VAL A 192 2.97 -8.79 -4.16
CA VAL A 192 4.03 -7.86 -3.78
C VAL A 192 4.73 -7.41 -5.06
N VAL A 193 4.82 -6.09 -5.23
CA VAL A 193 5.42 -5.47 -6.41
C VAL A 193 6.46 -4.43 -6.00
N SER A 194 7.61 -4.45 -6.66
CA SER A 194 8.70 -3.48 -6.48
C SER A 194 8.76 -2.54 -7.66
N ARG A 195 9.02 -1.26 -7.41
CA ARG A 195 9.12 -0.25 -8.47
C ARG A 195 10.46 -0.31 -9.19
N GLU A 196 10.45 -0.14 -10.50
CA GLU A 196 11.64 0.14 -11.31
C GLU A 196 12.07 1.60 -11.12
N ALA A 197 12.82 1.84 -10.05
CA ALA A 197 13.05 3.18 -9.51
C ALA A 197 14.02 4.04 -10.31
N SER A 198 15.04 3.45 -10.97
CA SER A 198 16.20 4.21 -11.49
C SER A 198 15.82 5.29 -12.50
N GLY A 199 15.03 4.95 -13.51
CA GLY A 199 14.61 5.90 -14.52
C GLY A 199 13.68 6.99 -13.95
N LEU A 200 12.79 6.62 -13.05
CA LEU A 200 11.87 7.54 -12.39
C LEU A 200 12.61 8.49 -11.45
N PHE A 201 13.57 8.00 -10.68
CA PHE A 201 14.42 8.80 -9.80
C PHE A 201 15.07 9.95 -10.55
N TRP A 202 15.78 9.66 -11.65
CA TRP A 202 16.45 10.70 -12.42
C TRP A 202 15.47 11.71 -13.03
N LYS A 203 14.33 11.26 -13.56
CA LYS A 203 13.30 12.16 -14.11
C LYS A 203 12.77 13.15 -13.06
N MET A 204 12.66 12.71 -11.81
CA MET A 204 12.08 13.53 -10.74
C MET A 204 13.10 14.47 -10.10
N PHE A 205 14.29 13.99 -9.81
CA PHE A 205 15.28 14.74 -9.01
C PHE A 205 16.32 15.49 -9.82
N LEU A 206 16.40 15.26 -11.15
CA LEU A 206 17.39 15.94 -12.00
C LEU A 206 17.27 17.46 -11.89
N GLY A 207 16.04 18.01 -11.91
CA GLY A 207 15.79 19.45 -11.79
C GLY A 207 16.31 20.04 -10.47
N MET A 208 16.12 19.31 -9.37
CA MET A 208 16.63 19.67 -8.05
C MET A 208 18.17 19.68 -8.02
N TYR A 209 18.82 18.64 -8.59
CA TYR A 209 20.28 18.57 -8.64
C TYR A 209 20.90 19.67 -9.52
N LEU A 210 20.28 19.98 -10.67
CA LEU A 210 20.70 21.08 -11.53
C LEU A 210 20.55 22.44 -10.83
N ALA A 211 19.48 22.65 -10.09
CA ALA A 211 19.29 23.86 -9.29
C ALA A 211 20.37 24.02 -8.21
N PHE A 212 20.72 22.93 -7.51
CA PHE A 212 21.86 22.95 -6.59
C PHE A 212 23.18 23.31 -7.28
N LEU A 213 23.47 22.73 -8.44
CA LEU A 213 24.69 23.04 -9.21
C LEU A 213 24.72 24.52 -9.66
N ILE A 214 23.59 25.10 -10.05
CA ILE A 214 23.48 26.54 -10.36
C ILE A 214 23.83 27.38 -9.12
N SER A 215 23.29 27.01 -7.95
CA SER A 215 23.64 27.67 -6.69
C SER A 215 25.13 27.51 -6.36
N TYR A 216 25.68 26.31 -6.58
CA TYR A 216 27.09 26.01 -6.30
C TYR A 216 28.07 26.81 -7.15
N VAL A 217 27.74 27.10 -8.41
CA VAL A 217 28.56 27.93 -9.33
C VAL A 217 28.84 29.32 -8.75
N CYS A 218 28.02 29.82 -7.82
CA CYS A 218 28.22 31.11 -7.18
C CYS A 218 29.57 31.24 -6.46
N PHE A 219 30.14 30.15 -5.96
CA PHE A 219 31.47 30.17 -5.32
C PHE A 219 32.60 30.54 -6.30
N TYR A 220 32.39 30.35 -7.62
CA TYR A 220 33.37 30.65 -8.67
C TYR A 220 33.18 32.05 -9.28
N ILE A 221 32.11 32.74 -8.96
CA ILE A 221 31.87 34.13 -9.35
C ILE A 221 32.64 35.01 -8.36
N HIS A 222 33.26 36.08 -8.88
CA HIS A 222 34.04 37.01 -8.01
C HIS A 222 33.14 37.59 -6.90
N ALA A 223 33.69 37.78 -5.71
CA ALA A 223 32.91 38.11 -4.50
C ALA A 223 32.24 39.51 -4.54
N ASP A 224 32.65 40.42 -5.43
CA ASP A 224 32.01 41.72 -5.69
C ASP A 224 30.80 41.61 -6.64
N GLY A 225 30.68 40.49 -7.38
CA GLY A 225 29.56 40.21 -8.27
C GLY A 225 28.28 39.78 -7.50
N MET A 226 27.83 40.63 -6.57
CA MET A 226 26.76 40.32 -5.62
C MET A 226 25.43 39.98 -6.29
N ASP A 227 25.00 40.83 -7.20
CA ASP A 227 23.68 40.67 -7.85
C ASP A 227 23.61 39.32 -8.58
N SER A 228 24.72 38.91 -9.21
CA SER A 228 24.82 37.61 -9.88
C SER A 228 24.79 36.44 -8.90
N ARG A 229 25.55 36.51 -7.79
CA ARG A 229 25.58 35.45 -6.78
C ARG A 229 24.23 35.25 -6.12
N PHE A 230 23.58 36.34 -5.68
CA PHE A 230 22.25 36.26 -5.03
C PHE A 230 21.15 35.91 -6.04
N GLY A 231 21.19 36.45 -7.25
CA GLY A 231 20.22 36.11 -8.29
C GLY A 231 20.20 34.63 -8.62
N LEU A 232 21.38 34.01 -8.81
CA LEU A 232 21.49 32.58 -9.10
C LEU A 232 21.04 31.71 -7.92
N THR A 233 21.42 32.04 -6.69
CA THR A 233 21.05 31.24 -5.53
C THR A 233 19.57 31.34 -5.18
N VAL A 234 18.96 32.52 -5.30
CA VAL A 234 17.51 32.71 -5.10
C VAL A 234 16.73 32.04 -6.22
N GLY A 235 17.19 32.15 -7.48
CA GLY A 235 16.60 31.42 -8.60
C GLY A 235 16.64 29.89 -8.40
N ALA A 236 17.76 29.36 -7.93
CA ALA A 236 17.91 27.95 -7.61
C ALA A 236 16.94 27.50 -6.49
N LEU A 237 16.77 28.33 -5.45
CA LEU A 237 15.83 28.05 -4.36
C LEU A 237 14.39 27.88 -4.89
N PHE A 238 13.93 28.82 -5.73
CA PHE A 238 12.59 28.71 -6.34
C PHE A 238 12.48 27.52 -7.28
N ALA A 239 13.52 27.16 -8.01
CA ALA A 239 13.53 26.00 -8.88
C ALA A 239 13.35 24.70 -8.10
N VAL A 240 14.01 24.55 -6.93
CA VAL A 240 13.84 23.37 -6.05
C VAL A 240 12.44 23.32 -5.47
N ILE A 241 11.89 24.44 -5.00
CA ILE A 241 10.51 24.49 -4.47
C ILE A 241 9.51 24.13 -5.56
N GLY A 242 9.67 24.66 -6.77
CA GLY A 242 8.81 24.34 -7.91
C GLY A 242 8.88 22.86 -8.30
N ASN A 243 10.09 22.28 -8.31
CA ASN A 243 10.27 20.85 -8.58
C ASN A 243 9.57 19.99 -7.52
N LYS A 244 9.73 20.33 -6.23
CA LYS A 244 9.04 19.64 -5.14
C LYS A 244 7.53 19.67 -5.30
N TYR A 245 6.97 20.85 -5.60
CA TYR A 245 5.53 21.01 -5.77
C TYR A 245 4.97 20.12 -6.89
N ILE A 246 5.69 19.99 -8.02
CA ILE A 246 5.29 19.10 -9.12
C ILE A 246 5.25 17.65 -8.67
N ILE A 247 6.26 17.20 -7.91
CA ILE A 247 6.33 15.82 -7.41
C ILE A 247 5.21 15.56 -6.39
N ASP A 248 5.03 16.45 -5.43
CA ASP A 248 4.00 16.33 -4.40
C ASP A 248 2.58 16.28 -5.00
N SER A 249 2.35 16.97 -6.11
CA SER A 249 1.05 16.95 -6.79
C SER A 249 0.68 15.59 -7.40
N ALA A 250 1.66 14.73 -7.65
CA ALA A 250 1.49 13.39 -8.21
C ALA A 250 1.41 12.29 -7.12
N LEU A 251 1.76 12.60 -5.87
CA LEU A 251 1.75 11.67 -4.76
C LEU A 251 0.51 11.85 -3.87
N PRO A 252 0.08 10.82 -3.13
CA PRO A 252 -0.96 10.96 -2.13
C PRO A 252 -0.45 11.79 -0.95
N GLU A 253 -1.38 12.47 -0.27
CA GLU A 253 -1.05 13.15 0.98
C GLU A 253 -0.47 12.17 2.01
N SER A 254 0.64 12.56 2.62
CA SER A 254 1.33 11.80 3.66
C SER A 254 1.58 12.70 4.86
N SER A 255 1.32 12.18 6.07
CA SER A 255 1.66 12.84 7.33
C SER A 255 3.11 12.57 7.76
N SER A 256 3.80 11.62 7.12
CA SER A 256 5.18 11.26 7.42
C SER A 256 6.15 11.86 6.40
N PHE A 257 7.36 12.19 6.85
CA PHE A 257 8.43 12.62 5.96
C PHE A 257 8.81 11.50 5.01
N THR A 258 8.85 11.84 3.72
CA THR A 258 9.22 10.92 2.63
C THR A 258 10.66 11.18 2.18
N LEU A 259 11.25 10.25 1.40
CA LEU A 259 12.55 10.49 0.76
C LEU A 259 12.54 11.77 -0.10
N VAL A 260 11.41 12.05 -0.77
CA VAL A 260 11.23 13.28 -1.55
C VAL A 260 11.42 14.52 -0.67
N ASP A 261 10.81 14.54 0.50
CA ASP A 261 10.92 15.64 1.46
C ASP A 261 12.35 15.79 1.97
N LEU A 262 13.01 14.67 2.28
CA LEU A 262 14.40 14.67 2.78
C LEU A 262 15.37 15.21 1.74
N LEU A 263 15.34 14.74 0.50
CA LEU A 263 16.28 15.17 -0.55
C LEU A 263 16.05 16.66 -0.91
N HIS A 264 14.79 17.11 -1.02
CA HIS A 264 14.52 18.53 -1.26
C HIS A 264 14.89 19.39 -0.06
N GLY A 265 14.60 18.94 1.17
CA GLY A 265 14.98 19.64 2.39
C GLY A 265 16.49 19.81 2.52
N VAL A 266 17.26 18.77 2.26
CA VAL A 266 18.73 18.81 2.22
C VAL A 266 19.20 19.78 1.16
N THR A 267 18.62 19.73 -0.04
CA THR A 267 19.02 20.63 -1.13
C THR A 267 18.75 22.09 -0.79
N LEU A 268 17.57 22.40 -0.26
CA LEU A 268 17.21 23.76 0.20
C LEU A 268 18.14 24.25 1.31
N PHE A 269 18.47 23.37 2.26
CA PHE A 269 19.42 23.69 3.33
C PHE A 269 20.81 24.05 2.79
N PHE A 270 21.33 23.30 1.81
CA PHE A 270 22.65 23.60 1.23
C PHE A 270 22.62 24.83 0.31
N ILE A 271 21.52 25.12 -0.40
CA ILE A 271 21.35 26.39 -1.13
C ILE A 271 21.33 27.57 -0.13
N PHE A 272 20.63 27.46 0.97
CA PHE A 272 20.64 28.47 2.04
C PHE A 272 22.05 28.66 2.62
N THR A 273 22.77 27.57 2.86
CA THR A 273 24.18 27.61 3.32
C THR A 273 25.06 28.34 2.31
N THR A 274 24.86 28.14 1.01
CA THR A 274 25.55 28.87 -0.05
C THR A 274 25.24 30.37 -0.02
N ILE A 275 23.98 30.75 0.20
CA ILE A 275 23.58 32.15 0.37
C ILE A 275 24.27 32.78 1.57
N ALA A 276 24.29 32.08 2.71
CA ALA A 276 24.96 32.56 3.93
C ALA A 276 26.49 32.70 3.75
N ALA A 277 27.11 31.75 3.07
CA ALA A 277 28.52 31.79 2.73
C ALA A 277 28.83 32.99 1.79
N ASN A 278 28.01 33.24 0.79
CA ASN A 278 28.15 34.40 -0.09
C ASN A 278 28.06 35.73 0.69
N ALA A 279 27.09 35.85 1.62
CA ALA A 279 26.96 37.03 2.46
C ALA A 279 28.19 37.24 3.36
N TYR A 280 28.75 36.16 3.92
CA TYR A 280 29.98 36.24 4.73
C TYR A 280 31.19 36.63 3.88
N SER A 281 31.38 36.03 2.71
CA SER A 281 32.45 36.36 1.76
C SER A 281 32.41 37.85 1.38
N LEU A 282 31.23 38.38 1.10
CA LEU A 282 31.02 39.80 0.85
C LEU A 282 31.46 40.69 2.04
N ASN A 283 31.09 40.31 3.24
CA ASN A 283 31.48 41.08 4.44
C ASN A 283 33.04 41.13 4.57
N LEU A 284 33.75 40.07 4.15
CA LEU A 284 35.20 40.07 4.10
C LEU A 284 35.72 41.04 3.05
N ILE A 285 35.14 41.11 1.87
CA ILE A 285 35.48 42.06 0.82
C ILE A 285 35.29 43.49 1.32
N LYS A 286 34.13 43.83 1.90
CA LYS A 286 33.83 45.15 2.48
C LYS A 286 34.84 45.57 3.55
N LYS A 287 35.48 44.64 4.22
CA LYS A 287 36.59 44.86 5.21
C LYS A 287 37.99 44.87 4.57
N ASN A 288 38.10 44.99 3.24
CA ASN A 288 39.36 44.96 2.50
C ASN A 288 40.19 43.66 2.73
N LYS A 289 39.53 42.52 2.94
CA LYS A 289 40.14 41.21 3.17
C LYS A 289 39.95 40.24 2.00
N ALA A 290 40.17 40.70 0.76
CA ALA A 290 39.91 39.93 -0.45
C ALA A 290 40.57 38.54 -0.49
N ALA A 291 41.86 38.43 -0.09
CA ALA A 291 42.53 37.15 -0.04
C ALA A 291 41.91 36.16 0.96
N LYS A 292 41.34 36.65 2.07
CA LYS A 292 40.61 35.80 3.01
C LYS A 292 39.24 35.36 2.45
N ALA A 293 38.54 36.23 1.73
CA ALA A 293 37.28 35.91 1.05
C ALA A 293 37.48 34.78 0.04
N TYR A 294 38.51 34.89 -0.82
CA TYR A 294 38.83 33.84 -1.80
C TYR A 294 39.15 32.48 -1.14
N LYS A 295 39.99 32.45 -0.11
CA LYS A 295 40.30 31.22 0.62
C LYS A 295 39.04 30.62 1.26
N PHE A 296 38.20 31.46 1.83
CA PHE A 296 36.90 31.04 2.40
C PHE A 296 36.00 30.44 1.35
N ASP A 297 35.83 31.09 0.20
CA ASP A 297 34.95 30.60 -0.90
C ASP A 297 35.41 29.23 -1.41
N VAL A 298 36.73 29.03 -1.60
CA VAL A 298 37.31 27.75 -2.02
C VAL A 298 37.07 26.66 -0.96
N THR A 299 37.30 26.96 0.31
CA THR A 299 37.08 25.98 1.39
C THR A 299 35.60 25.67 1.57
N ALA A 300 34.76 26.70 1.58
CA ALA A 300 33.32 26.54 1.72
C ALA A 300 32.71 25.73 0.57
N SER A 301 33.14 25.97 -0.68
CA SER A 301 32.70 25.23 -1.84
C SER A 301 32.97 23.72 -1.71
N MET A 302 34.19 23.33 -1.30
CA MET A 302 34.56 21.92 -1.09
C MET A 302 33.75 21.29 0.01
N VAL A 303 33.59 21.95 1.16
CA VAL A 303 32.85 21.45 2.29
C VAL A 303 31.37 21.25 1.94
N VAL A 304 30.75 22.27 1.31
CA VAL A 304 29.33 22.22 0.88
C VAL A 304 29.11 21.07 -0.10
N LEU A 305 30.00 20.92 -1.11
CA LEU A 305 29.84 19.85 -2.10
C LEU A 305 29.94 18.46 -1.48
N ILE A 306 31.00 18.24 -0.68
CA ILE A 306 31.26 16.94 -0.05
C ILE A 306 30.06 16.57 0.87
N LEU A 307 29.64 17.48 1.74
CA LEU A 307 28.53 17.22 2.67
C LEU A 307 27.22 17.01 1.92
N TYR A 308 26.95 17.77 0.84
CA TYR A 308 25.77 17.57 0.00
C TYR A 308 25.74 16.18 -0.63
N ILE A 309 26.85 15.74 -1.24
CA ILE A 309 26.95 14.41 -1.84
C ILE A 309 26.75 13.32 -0.79
N VAL A 310 27.47 13.41 0.34
CA VAL A 310 27.40 12.42 1.43
C VAL A 310 25.97 12.31 1.97
N SER A 311 25.32 13.44 2.22
CA SER A 311 23.94 13.45 2.72
C SER A 311 22.95 12.81 1.72
N ASN A 312 23.06 13.14 0.43
CA ASN A 312 22.19 12.56 -0.59
C ASN A 312 22.42 11.05 -0.73
N VAL A 313 23.68 10.60 -0.83
CA VAL A 313 24.03 9.18 -0.92
C VAL A 313 23.52 8.40 0.28
N TRP A 314 23.67 8.97 1.48
CA TRP A 314 23.17 8.35 2.72
C TRP A 314 21.66 8.13 2.70
N PHE A 315 20.86 9.15 2.37
CA PHE A 315 19.39 9.03 2.35
C PHE A 315 18.90 8.11 1.23
N ILE A 316 19.54 8.15 0.06
CA ILE A 316 19.18 7.25 -1.05
C ILE A 316 19.52 5.80 -0.69
N TRP A 317 20.67 5.56 -0.10
CA TRP A 317 21.06 4.21 0.34
C TRP A 317 20.11 3.67 1.40
N GLN A 318 19.79 4.46 2.42
CA GLN A 318 18.83 4.08 3.45
C GLN A 318 17.45 3.75 2.87
N ALA A 319 16.97 4.52 1.89
CA ALA A 319 15.69 4.28 1.25
C ALA A 319 15.68 3.03 0.35
N SER A 320 16.81 2.71 -0.29
CA SER A 320 16.93 1.52 -1.14
C SER A 320 17.05 0.22 -0.36
N GLU A 321 17.61 0.24 0.85
CA GLU A 321 17.75 -0.93 1.72
C GLU A 321 16.57 -1.12 2.70
N GLY A 322 15.84 -0.06 2.99
CA GLY A 322 14.74 -0.07 3.97
C GLY A 322 13.43 -0.69 3.46
N ASN A 323 13.46 -1.57 2.44
CA ASN A 323 12.28 -2.21 1.81
C ASN A 323 12.11 -3.68 2.22
#